data_a173d7e1ac6d0f315fe91cdf0069a130
#
_entry.id   a173d7e1ac6d0f315fe91cdf0069a130
#
_cell.length_a   1.000
_cell.length_b   1.000
_cell.length_c   1.000
_cell.angle_alpha   90.00
_cell.angle_beta   90.00
_cell.angle_gamma   90.00
#
_symmetry.space_group_name_H-M   'P 1'
#
loop_
_entity.id
_entity.type
_entity.pdbx_description
1 polymer ?
#
loop_
_entity_poly.entity_id
_entity_poly.type
_entity_poly.pdbx_seq_one_letter_code
_entity_poly.pdbx_strand_id
1 'polypeptide(L)'
;MVDIPPTACSTGTAQSGDVTVDLSGLQQRISGFGVSSAWAGSYANASDPDYLWSTTKGAGLTLLRIRYGDGLAIAKAAAEAGVTVWMAPWGTGNNGSPGGSYTTTQNNPNGCNGSMPVLTDLQGFASALVSWVQNAKNQGVPIYAVSAGNEPDSCGINQTTSYSAEQLAAWINVLGPAMAAIDVKIMAPETMNACGFTGYFNAIKNDSAAWNAVSIFASHEYGCGTLPSQPSIAAAGKEYWETEVDTGTGSGDSSGDGIASALKMATTIHNDLTKANLNAWHLWWLYNASGNGGCLYDTTNNVWTKRLWVLGNYSRFVRPGYVRVSTSGTVPSGVYVSAYQNPADGTVVVVAINTANSATPLSLYVSGVVPCSITPWVTSAADSLTSKSAITVSNARFSATLDAQSVTSFVGKP
;
A
#
# COMPACT_ATOMS: atom_id res chain seq x y z
N MET A 1 8.66 -12.78 -36.42
CA MET A 1 8.01 -13.78 -35.59
C MET A 1 6.52 -13.57 -35.73
N VAL A 2 5.78 -14.58 -36.14
CA VAL A 2 4.31 -14.50 -36.27
C VAL A 2 3.77 -14.44 -34.82
N ASP A 3 3.13 -13.32 -34.44
CA ASP A 3 2.36 -13.26 -33.19
C ASP A 3 1.24 -14.31 -33.28
N ILE A 4 1.46 -15.44 -32.65
CA ILE A 4 0.37 -16.40 -32.42
C ILE A 4 -0.48 -15.76 -31.33
N PRO A 5 -1.74 -15.40 -31.60
CA PRO A 5 -2.60 -14.87 -30.56
C PRO A 5 -2.71 -15.91 -29.44
N PRO A 6 -2.72 -15.50 -28.17
CA PRO A 6 -2.85 -16.43 -27.06
C PRO A 6 -4.09 -17.30 -27.27
N THR A 7 -3.91 -18.61 -27.18
CA THR A 7 -5.00 -19.58 -27.34
C THR A 7 -5.90 -19.40 -26.12
N ALA A 8 -6.94 -18.57 -26.24
CA ALA A 8 -7.96 -18.42 -25.21
C ALA A 8 -8.59 -19.79 -24.93
N CYS A 9 -8.59 -20.22 -23.69
CA CYS A 9 -9.31 -21.42 -23.29
C CYS A 9 -10.82 -21.23 -23.44
N SER A 10 -11.49 -22.31 -23.74
CA SER A 10 -12.91 -22.37 -24.13
C SER A 10 -13.81 -21.45 -23.33
N THR A 11 -14.61 -20.67 -24.02
CA THR A 11 -15.69 -19.87 -23.46
C THR A 11 -16.69 -20.75 -22.72
N GLY A 12 -17.24 -20.23 -21.63
CA GLY A 12 -18.25 -20.93 -20.82
C GLY A 12 -19.26 -19.94 -20.26
N THR A 13 -20.10 -20.41 -19.38
CA THR A 13 -21.06 -19.60 -18.63
C THR A 13 -20.90 -19.87 -17.14
N ALA A 14 -21.13 -18.84 -16.32
CA ALA A 14 -21.19 -18.98 -14.88
C ALA A 14 -22.25 -19.99 -14.46
N GLN A 15 -21.97 -20.78 -13.46
CA GLN A 15 -22.91 -21.72 -12.85
C GLN A 15 -23.31 -21.24 -11.46
N SER A 16 -24.39 -21.80 -10.93
CA SER A 16 -24.80 -21.51 -9.56
C SER A 16 -23.68 -21.87 -8.57
N GLY A 17 -23.35 -20.95 -7.68
CA GLY A 17 -22.25 -21.10 -6.71
C GLY A 17 -20.88 -20.61 -7.19
N ASP A 18 -20.73 -20.19 -8.46
CA ASP A 18 -19.49 -19.57 -8.91
C ASP A 18 -19.35 -18.13 -8.39
N VAL A 19 -18.15 -17.76 -8.01
CA VAL A 19 -17.73 -16.37 -7.96
C VAL A 19 -17.29 -15.97 -9.36
N THR A 20 -17.95 -14.99 -9.93
CA THR A 20 -17.64 -14.45 -11.27
C THR A 20 -16.58 -13.37 -11.16
N VAL A 21 -15.51 -13.53 -11.94
CA VAL A 21 -14.49 -12.51 -12.22
C VAL A 21 -14.79 -11.94 -13.59
N ASP A 22 -15.17 -10.66 -13.66
CA ASP A 22 -15.47 -9.98 -14.90
C ASP A 22 -14.29 -9.11 -15.35
N LEU A 23 -13.53 -9.60 -16.33
CA LEU A 23 -12.35 -8.90 -16.86
C LEU A 23 -12.70 -7.61 -17.61
N SER A 24 -13.97 -7.40 -18.01
CA SER A 24 -14.43 -6.15 -18.61
C SER A 24 -14.85 -5.10 -17.56
N GLY A 25 -15.11 -5.53 -16.34
CA GLY A 25 -15.54 -4.69 -15.23
C GLY A 25 -14.39 -3.92 -14.57
N LEU A 26 -13.70 -3.08 -15.34
CA LEU A 26 -12.49 -2.37 -14.92
C LEU A 26 -12.77 -1.43 -13.75
N GLN A 27 -11.89 -1.46 -12.76
CA GLN A 27 -11.89 -0.63 -11.57
C GLN A 27 -10.61 0.23 -11.54
N GLN A 28 -10.06 0.50 -10.35
CA GLN A 28 -8.85 1.29 -10.22
C GLN A 28 -7.59 0.56 -10.72
N ARG A 29 -6.62 1.37 -11.17
CA ARG A 29 -5.27 0.90 -11.46
C ARG A 29 -4.51 0.74 -10.15
N ILE A 30 -3.72 -0.32 -10.03
CA ILE A 30 -2.86 -0.58 -8.87
C ILE A 30 -1.51 0.08 -9.10
N SER A 31 -1.07 0.88 -8.14
CA SER A 31 0.23 1.55 -8.10
C SER A 31 1.27 0.74 -7.34
N GLY A 32 0.83 -0.12 -6.41
CA GLY A 32 1.71 -1.08 -5.76
C GLY A 32 1.40 -1.36 -4.30
N PHE A 33 2.31 -2.14 -3.71
CA PHE A 33 2.26 -2.55 -2.31
C PHE A 33 3.64 -2.33 -1.69
N GLY A 34 3.68 -1.81 -0.49
CA GLY A 34 4.91 -1.37 0.12
C GLY A 34 5.00 -1.52 1.62
N VAL A 35 6.06 -0.93 2.14
CA VAL A 35 6.38 -0.91 3.56
C VAL A 35 7.11 0.38 3.90
N SER A 36 7.01 0.82 5.15
CA SER A 36 7.82 1.92 5.68
C SER A 36 9.13 1.38 6.28
N SER A 37 10.27 1.96 5.90
CA SER A 37 11.57 1.71 6.53
C SER A 37 11.96 2.81 7.53
N ALA A 38 11.02 3.60 8.01
CA ALA A 38 11.29 4.65 9.00
C ALA A 38 12.07 4.09 10.20
N TRP A 39 13.07 4.84 10.64
CA TRP A 39 14.06 4.48 11.68
C TRP A 39 14.98 3.28 11.35
N ALA A 40 14.88 2.68 10.19
CA ALA A 40 15.83 1.68 9.72
C ALA A 40 16.94 2.38 8.90
N GLY A 41 18.14 2.48 9.46
CA GLY A 41 19.29 3.07 8.75
C GLY A 41 19.87 2.16 7.68
N SER A 42 19.73 0.84 7.85
CA SER A 42 20.26 -0.20 6.93
C SER A 42 19.43 -1.48 7.04
N TYR A 43 19.68 -2.42 6.13
CA TYR A 43 19.14 -3.77 6.25
C TYR A 43 19.68 -4.48 7.49
N ALA A 44 18.84 -5.29 8.12
CA ALA A 44 19.23 -6.15 9.25
C ALA A 44 20.12 -7.31 8.77
N ASN A 45 19.88 -7.83 7.55
CA ASN A 45 20.65 -8.93 6.98
C ASN A 45 20.96 -8.64 5.49
N ALA A 46 22.05 -9.22 4.99
CA ALA A 46 22.46 -9.09 3.60
C ALA A 46 21.44 -9.70 2.60
N SER A 47 20.60 -10.62 3.05
CA SER A 47 19.56 -11.27 2.23
C SER A 47 18.24 -10.51 2.18
N ASP A 48 18.06 -9.47 2.99
CA ASP A 48 16.78 -8.75 3.08
C ASP A 48 16.28 -8.17 1.74
N PRO A 49 17.15 -7.64 0.85
CA PRO A 49 16.71 -7.22 -0.49
C PRO A 49 16.07 -8.33 -1.30
N ASP A 50 16.57 -9.58 -1.20
CA ASP A 50 15.99 -10.72 -1.87
C ASP A 50 14.57 -11.04 -1.36
N TYR A 51 14.36 -10.98 -0.04
CA TYR A 51 13.05 -11.20 0.57
C TYR A 51 12.05 -10.10 0.27
N LEU A 52 12.49 -8.86 0.20
CA LEU A 52 11.62 -7.70 0.00
C LEU A 52 11.28 -7.48 -1.48
N TRP A 53 12.30 -7.37 -2.34
CA TRP A 53 12.15 -6.84 -3.69
C TRP A 53 12.06 -7.89 -4.79
N SER A 54 12.61 -9.10 -4.56
CA SER A 54 12.64 -10.13 -5.59
C SER A 54 11.27 -10.76 -5.84
N THR A 55 10.85 -10.82 -7.11
CA THR A 55 9.62 -11.52 -7.54
C THR A 55 9.81 -13.03 -7.65
N THR A 56 11.02 -13.55 -7.48
CA THR A 56 11.31 -15.00 -7.55
C THR A 56 11.64 -15.61 -6.19
N LYS A 57 12.29 -14.85 -5.31
CA LYS A 57 12.72 -15.31 -3.99
C LYS A 57 11.90 -14.75 -2.84
N GLY A 58 11.26 -13.58 -3.01
CA GLY A 58 10.63 -12.83 -1.95
C GLY A 58 9.20 -12.37 -2.26
N ALA A 59 8.78 -11.35 -1.55
CA ALA A 59 7.46 -10.76 -1.66
C ALA A 59 7.28 -9.85 -2.90
N GLY A 60 8.37 -9.39 -3.51
CA GLY A 60 8.33 -8.52 -4.69
C GLY A 60 7.64 -7.18 -4.43
N LEU A 61 7.90 -6.54 -3.28
CA LEU A 61 7.32 -5.23 -2.96
C LEU A 61 7.72 -4.20 -4.03
N THR A 62 6.86 -3.23 -4.25
CA THR A 62 6.99 -2.25 -5.35
C THR A 62 7.06 -0.81 -4.87
N LEU A 63 6.75 -0.58 -3.60
CA LEU A 63 6.75 0.73 -2.97
C LEU A 63 7.59 0.71 -1.70
N LEU A 64 8.30 1.81 -1.44
CA LEU A 64 9.03 2.02 -0.20
C LEU A 64 8.77 3.43 0.31
N ARG A 65 8.25 3.53 1.53
CA ARG A 65 8.15 4.77 2.28
C ARG A 65 9.40 4.95 3.12
N ILE A 66 10.07 6.08 2.98
CA ILE A 66 11.19 6.45 3.83
C ILE A 66 10.87 7.71 4.64
N ARG A 67 11.57 7.88 5.75
CA ARG A 67 11.52 9.09 6.54
C ARG A 67 12.58 10.08 6.06
N TYR A 68 12.31 11.37 6.16
CA TYR A 68 13.34 12.41 5.98
C TYR A 68 14.53 12.11 6.91
N GLY A 69 15.73 12.15 6.38
CA GLY A 69 16.95 12.02 7.16
C GLY A 69 17.46 10.58 7.40
N ASP A 70 16.67 9.56 7.04
CA ASP A 70 17.13 8.17 7.19
C ASP A 70 16.76 7.28 5.98
N GLY A 71 17.16 6.00 6.04
CA GLY A 71 16.73 4.98 5.09
C GLY A 71 17.35 5.05 3.69
N LEU A 72 18.27 5.97 3.39
CA LEU A 72 18.85 6.10 2.04
C LEU A 72 19.58 4.84 1.55
N ALA A 73 20.22 4.07 2.45
CA ALA A 73 20.89 2.82 2.08
C ALA A 73 19.89 1.76 1.61
N ILE A 74 18.77 1.62 2.34
CA ILE A 74 17.66 0.72 1.97
C ILE A 74 16.99 1.22 0.68
N ALA A 75 16.72 2.52 0.60
CA ALA A 75 16.08 3.15 -0.54
C ALA A 75 16.88 3.01 -1.84
N LYS A 76 18.21 3.07 -1.76
CA LYS A 76 19.09 2.87 -2.92
C LYS A 76 18.95 1.45 -3.48
N ALA A 77 19.06 0.44 -2.66
CA ALA A 77 18.90 -0.94 -3.10
C ALA A 77 17.47 -1.23 -3.59
N ALA A 78 16.44 -0.61 -2.98
CA ALA A 78 15.07 -0.68 -3.47
C ALA A 78 14.92 -0.04 -4.86
N ALA A 79 15.47 1.16 -5.06
CA ALA A 79 15.45 1.85 -6.36
C ALA A 79 16.20 1.06 -7.45
N GLU A 80 17.35 0.47 -7.13
CA GLU A 80 18.10 -0.42 -8.02
C GLU A 80 17.29 -1.67 -8.41
N ALA A 81 16.39 -2.14 -7.54
CA ALA A 81 15.45 -3.21 -7.83
C ALA A 81 14.17 -2.76 -8.57
N GLY A 82 14.06 -1.46 -8.92
CA GLY A 82 12.90 -0.89 -9.61
C GLY A 82 11.72 -0.55 -8.70
N VAL A 83 11.94 -0.46 -7.39
CA VAL A 83 10.93 -0.06 -6.40
C VAL A 83 10.75 1.45 -6.42
N THR A 84 9.52 1.91 -6.38
CA THR A 84 9.19 3.33 -6.26
C THR A 84 9.40 3.79 -4.81
N VAL A 85 10.27 4.77 -4.62
CA VAL A 85 10.59 5.34 -3.30
C VAL A 85 9.90 6.69 -3.14
N TRP A 86 9.25 6.90 -2.00
CA TRP A 86 8.66 8.17 -1.62
C TRP A 86 8.99 8.52 -0.17
N MET A 87 8.88 9.79 0.20
CA MET A 87 9.35 10.31 1.47
C MET A 87 8.28 11.08 2.22
N ALA A 88 8.19 10.86 3.54
CA ALA A 88 7.43 11.69 4.45
C ALA A 88 8.36 12.41 5.45
N PRO A 89 8.20 13.72 5.69
CA PRO A 89 8.76 14.38 6.84
C PRO A 89 7.90 14.09 8.08
N TRP A 90 8.55 13.74 9.19
CA TRP A 90 7.91 13.60 10.51
C TRP A 90 7.93 14.93 11.27
N GLY A 91 7.80 14.90 12.57
CA GLY A 91 7.76 16.10 13.41
C GLY A 91 9.03 16.96 13.32
N THR A 92 8.87 18.25 13.31
CA THR A 92 9.93 19.25 13.12
C THR A 92 10.92 19.35 14.27
N GLY A 93 10.63 18.76 15.43
CA GLY A 93 11.50 18.76 16.61
C GLY A 93 12.50 17.60 16.67
N ASN A 94 12.41 16.61 15.79
CA ASN A 94 13.18 15.39 15.81
C ASN A 94 13.84 15.12 14.46
N ASN A 95 14.77 14.17 14.42
CA ASN A 95 15.58 13.75 13.27
C ASN A 95 14.80 13.30 12.00
N GLY A 96 13.53 13.61 11.88
CA GLY A 96 12.66 13.19 10.76
C GLY A 96 12.19 14.34 9.87
N SER A 97 12.72 15.55 10.07
CA SER A 97 12.40 16.73 9.25
C SER A 97 13.61 17.70 9.22
N PRO A 98 13.55 18.74 8.38
CA PRO A 98 14.61 19.76 8.30
C PRO A 98 14.93 20.51 9.61
N GLY A 99 14.14 20.34 10.66
CA GLY A 99 14.45 20.85 12.00
C GLY A 99 13.67 22.07 12.45
N GLY A 100 13.88 22.46 13.72
CA GLY A 100 13.07 23.44 14.44
C GLY A 100 13.26 24.90 14.06
N SER A 101 14.22 25.26 13.21
CA SER A 101 14.41 26.65 12.75
C SER A 101 13.27 27.19 11.90
N TYR A 102 12.42 26.30 11.38
CA TYR A 102 11.27 26.64 10.54
C TYR A 102 9.94 26.65 11.30
N THR A 103 9.97 26.34 12.59
CA THR A 103 8.78 26.21 13.43
C THR A 103 8.83 27.09 14.66
N THR A 104 7.66 27.40 15.20
CA THR A 104 7.50 27.95 16.55
C THR A 104 6.58 27.06 17.37
N THR A 105 6.81 27.01 18.67
CA THR A 105 5.92 26.27 19.58
C THR A 105 4.64 27.10 19.80
N GLN A 106 3.51 26.52 19.43
CA GLN A 106 2.19 27.15 19.54
C GLN A 106 1.18 26.15 20.13
N ASN A 107 0.01 26.62 20.52
CA ASN A 107 -1.10 25.73 20.87
C ASN A 107 -1.42 24.81 19.69
N ASN A 108 -1.72 23.55 20.01
CA ASN A 108 -2.04 22.58 18.97
C ASN A 108 -3.27 23.03 18.17
N PRO A 109 -3.16 23.21 16.84
CA PRO A 109 -4.26 23.70 15.99
C PRO A 109 -5.43 22.71 15.89
N ASN A 110 -5.25 21.45 16.27
CA ASN A 110 -6.27 20.40 16.25
C ASN A 110 -7.02 20.27 17.58
N GLY A 111 -6.86 21.24 18.50
CA GLY A 111 -7.58 21.27 19.77
C GLY A 111 -7.06 20.30 20.83
N CYS A 112 -5.94 19.64 20.59
CA CYS A 112 -5.29 18.81 21.60
C CYS A 112 -4.69 19.67 22.72
N ASN A 113 -4.66 19.15 23.94
CA ASN A 113 -4.01 19.83 25.05
C ASN A 113 -2.48 19.91 24.82
N GLY A 114 -1.93 21.09 25.10
CA GLY A 114 -0.50 21.31 25.02
C GLY A 114 -0.06 22.11 23.79
N SER A 115 1.24 22.34 23.71
CA SER A 115 1.88 23.10 22.64
C SER A 115 2.64 22.17 21.72
N MET A 116 2.62 22.45 20.42
CA MET A 116 3.30 21.68 19.38
C MET A 116 4.14 22.55 18.47
N PRO A 117 5.17 22.00 17.80
CA PRO A 117 5.81 22.68 16.69
C PRO A 117 4.80 22.96 15.57
N VAL A 118 4.64 24.21 15.20
CA VAL A 118 3.81 24.64 14.06
C VAL A 118 4.74 25.33 13.06
N LEU A 119 4.61 24.96 11.78
CA LEU A 119 5.43 25.49 10.71
C LEU A 119 5.13 26.97 10.48
N THR A 120 6.14 27.82 10.53
CA THR A 120 6.02 29.28 10.37
C THR A 120 6.86 29.84 9.22
N ASP A 121 7.99 29.21 8.88
CA ASP A 121 8.77 29.51 7.68
C ASP A 121 8.52 28.45 6.60
N LEU A 122 7.43 28.63 5.86
CA LEU A 122 7.03 27.71 4.79
C LEU A 122 8.06 27.66 3.65
N GLN A 123 8.63 28.78 3.25
CA GLN A 123 9.59 28.84 2.14
C GLN A 123 10.92 28.21 2.50
N GLY A 124 11.44 28.49 3.69
CA GLY A 124 12.67 27.88 4.19
C GLY A 124 12.54 26.37 4.31
N PHE A 125 11.41 25.89 4.85
CA PHE A 125 11.15 24.46 5.00
C PHE A 125 11.00 23.76 3.63
N ALA A 126 10.28 24.36 2.65
CA ALA A 126 10.19 23.85 1.30
C ALA A 126 11.56 23.74 0.63
N SER A 127 12.39 24.80 0.77
CA SER A 127 13.76 24.82 0.21
C SER A 127 14.64 23.73 0.82
N ALA A 128 14.51 23.47 2.12
CA ALA A 128 15.24 22.41 2.80
C ALA A 128 14.81 21.01 2.31
N LEU A 129 13.50 20.77 2.12
CA LEU A 129 12.99 19.53 1.56
C LEU A 129 13.47 19.32 0.11
N VAL A 130 13.41 20.35 -0.73
CA VAL A 130 13.94 20.30 -2.11
C VAL A 130 15.41 19.93 -2.12
N SER A 131 16.22 20.57 -1.28
CA SER A 131 17.66 20.30 -1.18
C SER A 131 17.93 18.86 -0.77
N TRP A 132 17.16 18.32 0.18
CA TRP A 132 17.30 16.94 0.62
C TRP A 132 16.93 15.96 -0.50
N VAL A 133 15.82 16.19 -1.20
CA VAL A 133 15.37 15.34 -2.33
C VAL A 133 16.40 15.34 -3.46
N GLN A 134 16.97 16.48 -3.81
CA GLN A 134 18.05 16.57 -4.80
C GLN A 134 19.29 15.82 -4.35
N ASN A 135 19.66 15.90 -3.07
CA ASN A 135 20.77 15.13 -2.50
C ASN A 135 20.50 13.63 -2.53
N ALA A 136 19.29 13.16 -2.21
CA ALA A 136 18.90 11.77 -2.33
C ALA A 136 19.02 11.27 -3.79
N LYS A 137 18.54 12.06 -4.76
CA LYS A 137 18.66 11.76 -6.18
C LYS A 137 20.12 11.66 -6.63
N ASN A 138 21.00 12.54 -6.15
CA ASN A 138 22.44 12.50 -6.44
C ASN A 138 23.12 11.25 -5.86
N GLN A 139 22.55 10.65 -4.82
CA GLN A 139 23.00 9.40 -4.23
C GLN A 139 22.38 8.14 -4.88
N GLY A 140 21.60 8.31 -5.95
CA GLY A 140 20.97 7.21 -6.67
C GLY A 140 19.58 6.81 -6.14
N VAL A 141 18.96 7.67 -5.34
CA VAL A 141 17.60 7.46 -4.80
C VAL A 141 16.63 8.48 -5.42
N PRO A 142 15.96 8.17 -6.54
CA PRO A 142 14.94 9.03 -7.11
C PRO A 142 13.70 9.02 -6.21
N ILE A 143 13.36 10.16 -5.63
CA ILE A 143 12.15 10.33 -4.81
C ILE A 143 10.96 10.62 -5.74
N TYR A 144 9.99 9.72 -5.76
CA TYR A 144 8.80 9.82 -6.60
C TYR A 144 7.78 10.84 -6.08
N ALA A 145 7.58 10.86 -4.78
CA ALA A 145 6.64 11.76 -4.13
C ALA A 145 7.15 12.19 -2.75
N VAL A 146 6.74 13.37 -2.34
CA VAL A 146 6.95 13.90 -0.98
C VAL A 146 5.60 14.13 -0.33
N SER A 147 5.42 13.63 0.88
CA SER A 147 4.25 13.93 1.71
C SER A 147 4.33 15.36 2.25
N ALA A 148 3.21 16.04 2.32
CA ALA A 148 3.11 17.36 2.95
C ALA A 148 3.35 17.30 4.48
N GLY A 149 3.19 16.14 5.11
CA GLY A 149 3.49 15.90 6.52
C GLY A 149 2.91 14.60 7.01
N ASN A 150 3.60 13.94 7.94
CA ASN A 150 3.08 12.74 8.62
C ASN A 150 2.05 13.13 9.66
N GLU A 151 0.85 12.56 9.60
CA GLU A 151 -0.23 12.70 10.60
C GLU A 151 -0.50 14.14 11.09
N PRO A 152 -0.83 15.07 10.19
CA PRO A 152 -1.01 16.47 10.56
C PRO A 152 -2.14 16.71 11.58
N ASP A 153 -3.06 15.75 11.72
CA ASP A 153 -4.18 15.72 12.65
C ASP A 153 -3.85 15.09 14.01
N SER A 154 -2.66 14.53 14.18
CA SER A 154 -2.25 13.84 15.40
C SER A 154 -1.96 14.80 16.56
N CYS A 155 -2.15 14.29 17.79
CA CYS A 155 -1.75 14.97 19.02
C CYS A 155 -0.35 14.55 19.52
N GLY A 156 0.37 13.72 18.77
CA GLY A 156 1.69 13.18 19.15
C GLY A 156 2.81 14.19 18.91
N ILE A 157 3.43 14.72 19.97
CA ILE A 157 4.41 15.82 19.92
C ILE A 157 5.67 15.48 19.10
N ASN A 158 6.05 14.21 19.01
CA ASN A 158 7.33 13.81 18.43
C ASN A 158 7.21 13.21 17.01
N GLN A 159 6.00 13.02 16.52
CA GLN A 159 5.74 12.25 15.30
C GLN A 159 5.17 13.09 14.18
N THR A 160 4.69 14.31 14.48
CA THR A 160 4.00 15.15 13.51
C THR A 160 4.43 16.62 13.61
N THR A 161 4.31 17.32 12.52
CA THR A 161 4.11 18.78 12.49
C THR A 161 2.62 19.01 12.37
N SER A 162 2.00 19.56 13.41
CA SER A 162 0.56 19.72 13.46
C SER A 162 0.11 20.85 12.57
N TYR A 163 -0.93 20.60 11.77
CA TYR A 163 -1.59 21.61 10.94
C TYR A 163 -3.10 21.49 11.12
N SER A 164 -3.82 22.63 11.11
CA SER A 164 -5.24 22.54 10.74
C SER A 164 -5.38 22.16 9.27
N ALA A 165 -6.58 21.78 8.85
CA ALA A 165 -6.85 21.43 7.47
C ALA A 165 -6.52 22.58 6.51
N GLU A 166 -6.84 23.83 6.90
CA GLU A 166 -6.56 25.06 6.13
C GLU A 166 -5.06 25.39 6.13
N GLN A 167 -4.37 25.18 7.25
CA GLN A 167 -2.91 25.37 7.32
C GLN A 167 -2.19 24.38 6.42
N LEU A 168 -2.64 23.13 6.35
CA LEU A 168 -2.07 22.13 5.44
C LEU A 168 -2.30 22.52 3.97
N ALA A 169 -3.49 22.99 3.59
CA ALA A 169 -3.75 23.48 2.24
C ALA A 169 -2.83 24.68 1.89
N ALA A 170 -2.67 25.65 2.80
CA ALA A 170 -1.75 26.78 2.62
C ALA A 170 -0.28 26.32 2.49
N TRP A 171 0.13 25.30 3.25
CA TRP A 171 1.46 24.71 3.14
C TRP A 171 1.66 24.04 1.76
N ILE A 172 0.67 23.28 1.28
CA ILE A 172 0.72 22.65 -0.04
C ILE A 172 0.87 23.68 -1.16
N ASN A 173 0.28 24.88 -1.02
CA ASN A 173 0.42 25.97 -1.99
C ASN A 173 1.87 26.47 -2.13
N VAL A 174 2.70 26.28 -1.11
CA VAL A 174 4.13 26.60 -1.13
C VAL A 174 4.97 25.40 -1.58
N LEU A 175 4.71 24.21 -1.00
CA LEU A 175 5.48 23.00 -1.28
C LEU A 175 5.26 22.49 -2.72
N GLY A 176 4.03 22.59 -3.23
CA GLY A 176 3.65 22.04 -4.53
C GLY A 176 4.49 22.61 -5.68
N PRO A 177 4.54 23.92 -5.90
CA PRO A 177 5.39 24.51 -6.94
C PRO A 177 6.88 24.20 -6.76
N ALA A 178 7.37 24.16 -5.51
CA ALA A 178 8.77 23.86 -5.22
C ALA A 178 9.15 22.42 -5.62
N MET A 179 8.28 21.43 -5.35
CA MET A 179 8.51 20.04 -5.73
C MET A 179 8.27 19.81 -7.22
N ALA A 180 7.27 20.46 -7.82
CA ALA A 180 7.02 20.40 -9.26
C ALA A 180 8.23 20.89 -10.09
N ALA A 181 8.96 21.88 -9.60
CA ALA A 181 10.17 22.40 -10.25
C ALA A 181 11.31 21.36 -10.35
N ILE A 182 11.26 20.27 -9.57
CA ILE A 182 12.23 19.18 -9.58
C ILE A 182 11.59 17.84 -9.96
N ASP A 183 10.38 17.87 -10.55
CA ASP A 183 9.61 16.70 -11.03
C ASP A 183 9.30 15.67 -9.91
N VAL A 184 8.83 16.18 -8.75
CA VAL A 184 8.43 15.36 -7.62
C VAL A 184 6.97 15.63 -7.27
N LYS A 185 6.21 14.57 -7.07
CA LYS A 185 4.78 14.64 -6.76
C LYS A 185 4.54 15.05 -5.29
N ILE A 186 3.38 15.64 -5.03
CA ILE A 186 2.88 15.90 -3.68
C ILE A 186 1.87 14.84 -3.29
N MET A 187 2.05 14.32 -2.08
CA MET A 187 1.11 13.45 -1.38
C MET A 187 0.52 14.20 -0.18
N ALA A 188 -0.78 14.10 0.03
CA ALA A 188 -1.49 14.71 1.17
C ALA A 188 -2.89 14.07 1.35
N PRO A 189 -3.56 14.21 2.50
CA PRO A 189 -3.09 14.83 3.73
C PRO A 189 -2.21 13.94 4.61
N GLU A 190 -2.23 12.62 4.42
CA GLU A 190 -1.55 11.61 5.26
C GLU A 190 -1.97 11.68 6.73
N THR A 191 -3.30 11.81 6.96
CA THR A 191 -3.91 11.85 8.30
C THR A 191 -3.71 10.52 9.05
N MET A 192 -3.72 10.58 10.38
CA MET A 192 -3.53 9.40 11.25
C MET A 192 -4.60 8.31 11.01
N ASN A 193 -5.80 8.72 10.58
CA ASN A 193 -6.90 7.78 10.36
C ASN A 193 -8.01 8.35 9.46
N ALA A 194 -8.96 7.46 9.13
CA ALA A 194 -10.12 7.77 8.28
C ALA A 194 -11.02 8.89 8.85
N CYS A 195 -11.09 9.07 10.18
CA CYS A 195 -11.91 10.11 10.80
C CYS A 195 -11.38 11.52 10.50
N GLY A 196 -10.07 11.70 10.50
CA GLY A 196 -9.43 12.97 10.16
C GLY A 196 -9.48 13.28 8.66
N PHE A 197 -9.42 12.26 7.81
CA PHE A 197 -9.24 12.39 6.37
C PHE A 197 -10.22 13.35 5.69
N THR A 198 -11.51 13.20 5.94
CA THR A 198 -12.55 13.97 5.23
C THR A 198 -12.41 15.48 5.41
N GLY A 199 -12.05 15.95 6.61
CA GLY A 199 -11.86 17.37 6.88
C GLY A 199 -10.71 17.96 6.06
N TYR A 200 -9.56 17.29 6.09
CA TYR A 200 -8.37 17.71 5.35
C TYR A 200 -8.55 17.58 3.84
N PHE A 201 -9.16 16.50 3.38
CA PHE A 201 -9.52 16.32 1.97
C PHE A 201 -10.39 17.47 1.44
N ASN A 202 -11.41 17.88 2.20
CA ASN A 202 -12.29 18.97 1.80
C ASN A 202 -11.58 20.32 1.78
N ALA A 203 -10.70 20.60 2.73
CA ALA A 203 -9.92 21.83 2.73
C ALA A 203 -9.01 21.92 1.50
N ILE A 204 -8.29 20.82 1.18
CA ILE A 204 -7.46 20.73 -0.04
C ILE A 204 -8.33 20.86 -1.29
N LYS A 205 -9.49 20.21 -1.35
CA LYS A 205 -10.39 20.24 -2.51
C LYS A 205 -10.98 21.63 -2.76
N ASN A 206 -11.22 22.39 -1.72
CA ASN A 206 -11.79 23.74 -1.80
C ASN A 206 -10.73 24.83 -2.09
N ASP A 207 -9.45 24.50 -1.96
CA ASP A 207 -8.32 25.35 -2.37
C ASP A 207 -7.81 24.87 -3.74
N SER A 208 -8.06 25.65 -4.79
CA SER A 208 -7.75 25.23 -6.17
C SER A 208 -6.24 25.03 -6.42
N ALA A 209 -5.38 25.78 -5.75
CA ALA A 209 -3.93 25.65 -5.90
C ALA A 209 -3.45 24.36 -5.19
N ALA A 210 -3.90 24.11 -3.96
CA ALA A 210 -3.61 22.87 -3.24
C ALA A 210 -4.17 21.65 -3.97
N TRP A 211 -5.42 21.73 -4.46
CA TRP A 211 -6.02 20.64 -5.25
C TRP A 211 -5.18 20.30 -6.48
N ASN A 212 -4.73 21.30 -7.23
CA ASN A 212 -3.93 21.08 -8.43
C ASN A 212 -2.53 20.53 -8.11
N ALA A 213 -1.94 20.92 -6.99
CA ALA A 213 -0.60 20.48 -6.58
C ALA A 213 -0.59 19.02 -6.11
N VAL A 214 -1.65 18.54 -5.42
CA VAL A 214 -1.70 17.16 -4.91
C VAL A 214 -1.92 16.17 -6.04
N SER A 215 -1.02 15.23 -6.19
CA SER A 215 -1.12 14.11 -7.14
C SER A 215 -1.66 12.84 -6.48
N ILE A 216 -1.37 12.64 -5.20
CA ILE A 216 -1.71 11.45 -4.44
C ILE A 216 -2.40 11.86 -3.15
N PHE A 217 -3.66 11.47 -2.98
CA PHE A 217 -4.32 11.56 -1.69
C PHE A 217 -3.95 10.36 -0.84
N ALA A 218 -3.70 10.57 0.45
CA ALA A 218 -3.23 9.52 1.33
C ALA A 218 -3.78 9.67 2.75
N SER A 219 -3.91 8.56 3.44
CA SER A 219 -4.22 8.50 4.86
C SER A 219 -3.68 7.21 5.47
N HIS A 220 -3.50 7.22 6.79
CA HIS A 220 -3.28 6.02 7.60
C HIS A 220 -4.62 5.43 8.05
N GLU A 221 -4.60 4.23 8.63
CA GLU A 221 -5.80 3.52 9.11
C GLU A 221 -5.73 3.17 10.60
N TYR A 222 -5.21 4.05 11.44
CA TYR A 222 -5.20 3.81 12.88
C TYR A 222 -6.55 4.16 13.53
N GLY A 223 -7.33 3.14 13.92
CA GLY A 223 -8.62 3.32 14.58
C GLY A 223 -9.79 3.36 13.62
N CYS A 224 -10.47 4.30 13.37
CA CYS A 224 -11.70 4.66 12.65
C CYS A 224 -12.17 3.75 11.47
N GLY A 225 -11.58 2.59 11.26
CA GLY A 225 -11.95 1.63 10.19
C GLY A 225 -11.41 2.01 8.81
N THR A 226 -11.94 1.36 7.80
CA THR A 226 -11.53 1.51 6.39
C THR A 226 -11.70 2.94 5.88
N LEU A 227 -10.77 3.40 5.06
CA LEU A 227 -10.82 4.71 4.42
C LEU A 227 -12.11 4.91 3.61
N PRO A 228 -12.71 6.10 3.62
CA PRO A 228 -13.92 6.37 2.86
C PRO A 228 -13.64 6.41 1.35
N SER A 229 -14.52 5.83 0.55
CA SER A 229 -14.43 5.96 -0.91
C SER A 229 -14.53 7.41 -1.36
N GLN A 230 -13.64 7.83 -2.27
CA GLN A 230 -13.55 9.21 -2.77
C GLN A 230 -13.50 9.23 -4.32
N PRO A 231 -14.64 9.01 -5.00
CA PRO A 231 -14.67 8.92 -6.46
C PRO A 231 -14.14 10.18 -7.18
N SER A 232 -14.21 11.35 -6.52
CA SER A 232 -13.71 12.59 -7.09
C SER A 232 -12.17 12.62 -7.25
N ILE A 233 -11.43 11.80 -6.49
CA ILE A 233 -9.98 11.63 -6.64
C ILE A 233 -9.69 10.97 -7.99
N ALA A 234 -10.30 9.82 -8.25
CA ALA A 234 -10.14 9.08 -9.50
C ALA A 234 -10.67 9.88 -10.70
N ALA A 235 -11.81 10.58 -10.57
CA ALA A 235 -12.36 11.44 -11.60
C ALA A 235 -11.43 12.60 -12.00
N ALA A 236 -10.57 13.04 -11.07
CA ALA A 236 -9.53 14.06 -11.33
C ALA A 236 -8.22 13.46 -11.87
N GLY A 237 -8.15 12.17 -12.13
CA GLY A 237 -6.93 11.48 -12.57
C GLY A 237 -5.85 11.39 -11.49
N LYS A 238 -6.25 11.51 -10.22
CA LYS A 238 -5.35 11.45 -9.06
C LYS A 238 -5.43 10.06 -8.41
N GLU A 239 -4.42 9.74 -7.58
CA GLU A 239 -4.34 8.47 -6.88
C GLU A 239 -4.78 8.61 -5.42
N TYR A 240 -5.22 7.48 -4.83
CA TYR A 240 -5.61 7.39 -3.43
C TYR A 240 -4.92 6.20 -2.78
N TRP A 241 -4.09 6.46 -1.76
CA TRP A 241 -3.22 5.47 -1.11
C TRP A 241 -3.53 5.34 0.38
N GLU A 242 -3.48 4.12 0.88
CA GLU A 242 -3.19 3.85 2.28
C GLU A 242 -1.67 3.83 2.42
N THR A 243 -1.12 4.58 3.38
CA THR A 243 0.32 4.84 3.47
C THR A 243 0.96 4.40 4.78
N GLU A 244 0.15 4.04 5.77
CA GLU A 244 0.63 3.53 7.04
C GLU A 244 -0.48 2.87 7.86
N VAL A 245 -0.32 1.58 8.16
CA VAL A 245 -1.08 0.88 9.18
C VAL A 245 -0.28 -0.33 9.66
N ASP A 246 -0.41 -0.71 10.92
CA ASP A 246 0.26 -1.91 11.42
C ASP A 246 -0.40 -3.21 10.92
N THR A 247 -1.56 -3.57 11.40
CA THR A 247 -2.32 -4.73 10.90
C THR A 247 -3.75 -4.39 10.52
N GLY A 248 -4.07 -3.08 10.43
CA GLY A 248 -5.44 -2.60 10.22
C GLY A 248 -6.30 -2.65 11.47
N THR A 249 -5.74 -2.86 12.64
CA THR A 249 -6.48 -2.91 13.91
C THR A 249 -6.34 -1.65 14.76
N GLY A 250 -5.47 -0.73 14.36
CA GLY A 250 -5.37 0.62 14.95
C GLY A 250 -4.58 0.76 16.23
N SER A 251 -4.06 -0.29 16.82
CA SER A 251 -3.14 -0.18 17.95
C SER A 251 -2.53 -1.55 18.26
N GLY A 252 -1.25 -1.69 18.01
CA GLY A 252 -0.42 -2.81 18.44
C GLY A 252 -1.09 -4.18 18.36
N ASP A 253 -0.96 -4.89 17.25
CA ASP A 253 -1.53 -6.22 17.12
C ASP A 253 -0.82 -7.21 18.02
N SER A 254 -1.43 -7.59 19.14
CA SER A 254 -0.93 -8.60 20.06
C SER A 254 -1.02 -10.05 19.52
N SER A 255 -1.56 -10.27 18.31
CA SER A 255 -1.67 -11.61 17.72
C SER A 255 -0.34 -12.19 17.21
N GLY A 256 0.76 -11.45 17.36
CA GLY A 256 2.12 -11.91 17.05
C GLY A 256 2.41 -11.96 15.55
N ASP A 257 3.42 -12.75 15.18
CA ASP A 257 3.97 -12.81 13.81
C ASP A 257 3.38 -13.92 12.94
N GLY A 258 2.37 -14.61 13.46
CA GLY A 258 1.71 -15.75 12.84
C GLY A 258 0.70 -15.39 11.75
N ILE A 259 0.05 -16.44 11.24
CA ILE A 259 -0.93 -16.31 10.14
C ILE A 259 -2.18 -15.52 10.56
N ALA A 260 -2.60 -15.56 11.83
CA ALA A 260 -3.78 -14.84 12.31
C ALA A 260 -3.63 -13.33 12.14
N SER A 261 -2.48 -12.76 12.50
CA SER A 261 -2.14 -11.36 12.29
C SER A 261 -2.06 -11.01 10.80
N ALA A 262 -1.42 -11.87 10.01
CA ALA A 262 -1.31 -11.67 8.57
C ALA A 262 -2.67 -11.71 7.85
N LEU A 263 -3.64 -12.51 8.32
CA LEU A 263 -5.00 -12.53 7.80
C LEU A 263 -5.79 -11.24 8.13
N LYS A 264 -5.57 -10.64 9.29
CA LYS A 264 -6.12 -9.30 9.58
C LYS A 264 -5.61 -8.29 8.56
N MET A 265 -4.31 -8.25 8.32
CA MET A 265 -3.71 -7.41 7.28
C MET A 265 -4.31 -7.70 5.89
N ALA A 266 -4.45 -8.99 5.50
CA ALA A 266 -5.03 -9.37 4.22
C ALA A 266 -6.46 -8.86 4.05
N THR A 267 -7.28 -8.93 5.09
CA THR A 267 -8.67 -8.44 5.03
C THR A 267 -8.74 -6.92 4.99
N THR A 268 -7.81 -6.22 5.64
CA THR A 268 -7.66 -4.76 5.51
C THR A 268 -7.31 -4.39 4.07
N ILE A 269 -6.26 -4.97 3.50
CA ILE A 269 -5.88 -4.75 2.08
C ILE A 269 -7.08 -5.01 1.15
N HIS A 270 -7.80 -6.12 1.36
CA HIS A 270 -8.98 -6.44 0.55
C HIS A 270 -10.06 -5.36 0.64
N ASN A 271 -10.38 -4.90 1.85
CA ASN A 271 -11.41 -3.87 2.05
C ASN A 271 -11.00 -2.55 1.40
N ASP A 272 -9.77 -2.14 1.55
CA ASP A 272 -9.23 -0.90 1.01
C ASP A 272 -9.26 -0.90 -0.52
N LEU A 273 -8.82 -1.98 -1.12
CA LEU A 273 -8.82 -2.11 -2.57
C LEU A 273 -10.24 -2.24 -3.13
N THR A 274 -11.17 -2.90 -2.42
CA THR A 274 -12.51 -3.20 -2.96
C THR A 274 -13.59 -2.20 -2.59
N LYS A 275 -13.49 -1.55 -1.41
CA LYS A 275 -14.48 -0.61 -0.90
C LYS A 275 -14.06 0.85 -1.07
N ALA A 276 -12.81 1.17 -0.73
CA ALA A 276 -12.28 2.52 -0.89
C ALA A 276 -11.68 2.79 -2.28
N ASN A 277 -11.45 1.75 -3.09
CA ASN A 277 -10.80 1.81 -4.40
C ASN A 277 -9.38 2.40 -4.35
N LEU A 278 -8.60 2.04 -3.34
CA LEU A 278 -7.23 2.51 -3.20
C LEU A 278 -6.33 1.98 -4.32
N ASN A 279 -5.36 2.78 -4.73
CA ASN A 279 -4.37 2.42 -5.75
C ASN A 279 -3.14 1.73 -5.15
N ALA A 280 -2.82 1.99 -3.88
CA ALA A 280 -1.65 1.45 -3.19
C ALA A 280 -1.91 1.21 -1.70
N TRP A 281 -1.10 0.33 -1.12
CA TRP A 281 -1.21 -0.04 0.28
C TRP A 281 0.17 -0.29 0.90
N HIS A 282 0.41 0.18 2.15
CA HIS A 282 1.68 0.07 2.86
C HIS A 282 1.50 -0.46 4.27
N LEU A 283 2.32 -1.47 4.63
CA LEU A 283 2.47 -1.84 6.02
C LEU A 283 3.34 -0.80 6.74
N TRP A 284 2.96 -0.47 8.00
CA TRP A 284 3.67 0.51 8.78
C TRP A 284 5.16 0.22 8.83
N TRP A 285 5.60 -1.01 9.22
CA TRP A 285 6.99 -1.12 9.56
C TRP A 285 7.73 -2.32 8.96
N LEU A 286 8.93 -2.05 8.44
CA LEU A 286 9.84 -3.07 7.94
C LEU A 286 10.41 -3.93 9.08
N TYR A 287 10.97 -3.28 10.11
CA TYR A 287 11.65 -3.93 11.22
C TYR A 287 11.05 -3.52 12.57
N ASN A 288 10.76 -4.48 13.44
CA ASN A 288 10.38 -4.20 14.82
C ASN A 288 10.70 -5.39 15.73
N ALA A 289 10.65 -5.15 17.04
CA ALA A 289 10.75 -6.21 18.03
C ALA A 289 9.45 -7.00 18.15
N SER A 290 9.56 -8.27 18.58
CA SER A 290 8.42 -9.18 18.80
C SER A 290 7.34 -8.56 19.70
N GLY A 291 6.09 -8.81 19.36
CA GLY A 291 4.91 -8.38 20.13
C GLY A 291 4.45 -6.95 19.92
N ASN A 292 5.16 -6.15 19.10
CA ASN A 292 4.74 -4.78 18.76
C ASN A 292 3.85 -4.70 17.52
N GLY A 293 3.39 -5.82 16.97
CA GLY A 293 2.54 -5.86 15.79
C GLY A 293 3.11 -5.14 14.55
N GLY A 294 2.57 -5.41 13.39
CA GLY A 294 2.77 -4.54 12.25
C GLY A 294 4.14 -4.50 11.58
N CYS A 295 5.06 -5.44 11.82
CA CYS A 295 6.34 -5.50 11.10
C CYS A 295 6.40 -6.66 10.09
N LEU A 296 7.25 -6.52 9.06
CA LEU A 296 7.58 -7.62 8.17
C LEU A 296 8.66 -8.54 8.74
N TYR A 297 9.62 -7.98 9.47
CA TYR A 297 10.72 -8.73 10.08
C TYR A 297 10.79 -8.45 11.58
N ASP A 298 10.66 -9.52 12.37
CA ASP A 298 10.85 -9.48 13.83
C ASP A 298 12.34 -9.54 14.17
N THR A 299 12.86 -8.44 14.68
CA THR A 299 14.28 -8.32 15.05
C THR A 299 14.64 -9.04 16.34
N THR A 300 13.67 -9.39 17.19
CA THR A 300 13.91 -10.16 18.42
C THR A 300 14.16 -11.62 18.10
N ASN A 301 13.31 -12.19 17.24
CA ASN A 301 13.38 -13.61 16.87
C ASN A 301 14.18 -13.85 15.58
N ASN A 302 14.60 -12.80 14.88
CA ASN A 302 15.30 -12.83 13.60
C ASN A 302 14.53 -13.64 12.54
N VAL A 303 13.25 -13.37 12.38
CA VAL A 303 12.37 -14.06 11.43
C VAL A 303 11.52 -13.12 10.59
N TRP A 304 11.30 -13.50 9.34
CA TRP A 304 10.28 -12.90 8.50
C TRP A 304 8.91 -13.37 8.95
N THR A 305 8.03 -12.42 9.28
CA THR A 305 6.68 -12.72 9.75
C THR A 305 5.78 -13.21 8.59
N LYS A 306 4.64 -13.82 8.92
CA LYS A 306 3.66 -14.22 7.89
C LYS A 306 3.09 -13.02 7.12
N ARG A 307 3.20 -11.79 7.65
CA ARG A 307 2.80 -10.56 6.95
C ARG A 307 3.58 -10.32 5.68
N LEU A 308 4.91 -10.60 5.66
CA LEU A 308 5.70 -10.50 4.44
C LEU A 308 5.12 -11.35 3.31
N TRP A 309 4.82 -12.59 3.62
CA TRP A 309 4.36 -13.56 2.63
C TRP A 309 2.92 -13.31 2.18
N VAL A 310 2.05 -12.86 3.08
CA VAL A 310 0.69 -12.42 2.74
C VAL A 310 0.71 -11.15 1.89
N LEU A 311 1.57 -10.18 2.22
CA LEU A 311 1.76 -9.00 1.37
C LEU A 311 2.30 -9.42 -0.01
N GLY A 312 3.16 -10.44 -0.05
CA GLY A 312 3.65 -11.06 -1.27
C GLY A 312 2.57 -11.73 -2.12
N ASN A 313 1.49 -12.25 -1.51
CA ASN A 313 0.34 -12.75 -2.26
C ASN A 313 -0.31 -11.67 -3.14
N TYR A 314 -0.19 -10.41 -2.77
CA TYR A 314 -0.57 -9.27 -3.60
C TYR A 314 0.61 -8.79 -4.44
N SER A 315 1.65 -8.29 -3.82
CA SER A 315 2.70 -7.49 -4.47
C SER A 315 3.51 -8.25 -5.52
N ARG A 316 3.78 -9.55 -5.30
CA ARG A 316 4.56 -10.37 -6.23
C ARG A 316 3.86 -10.58 -7.57
N PHE A 317 2.53 -10.63 -7.56
CA PHE A 317 1.71 -10.98 -8.72
C PHE A 317 0.90 -9.80 -9.26
N VAL A 318 0.41 -8.93 -8.40
CA VAL A 318 -0.32 -7.71 -8.79
C VAL A 318 0.67 -6.56 -8.85
N ARG A 319 1.22 -6.35 -10.05
CA ARG A 319 2.29 -5.37 -10.27
C ARG A 319 1.74 -3.97 -10.57
N PRO A 320 2.56 -2.91 -10.43
CA PRO A 320 2.19 -1.57 -10.86
C PRO A 320 1.65 -1.56 -12.28
N GLY A 321 0.49 -0.92 -12.45
CA GLY A 321 -0.19 -0.87 -13.74
C GLY A 321 -1.27 -1.92 -13.95
N TYR A 322 -1.35 -2.97 -13.12
CA TYR A 322 -2.50 -3.88 -13.12
C TYR A 322 -3.79 -3.12 -12.79
N VAL A 323 -4.89 -3.60 -13.28
CA VAL A 323 -6.22 -3.02 -13.02
C VAL A 323 -7.03 -4.02 -12.21
N ARG A 324 -7.61 -3.57 -11.10
CA ARG A 324 -8.59 -4.40 -10.39
C ARG A 324 -9.84 -4.55 -11.27
N VAL A 325 -10.40 -5.75 -11.31
CA VAL A 325 -11.62 -6.04 -12.05
C VAL A 325 -12.74 -6.42 -11.10
N SER A 326 -13.99 -6.30 -11.56
CA SER A 326 -15.13 -6.60 -10.71
C SER A 326 -15.26 -8.10 -10.42
N THR A 327 -15.73 -8.40 -9.21
CA THR A 327 -16.12 -9.74 -8.79
C THR A 327 -17.57 -9.72 -8.30
N SER A 328 -18.33 -10.78 -8.58
CA SER A 328 -19.72 -10.91 -8.17
C SER A 328 -20.07 -12.36 -7.84
N GLY A 329 -21.25 -12.60 -7.30
CA GLY A 329 -21.69 -13.92 -6.86
C GLY A 329 -21.58 -14.10 -5.35
N THR A 330 -21.93 -15.30 -4.88
CA THR A 330 -21.93 -15.61 -3.44
C THR A 330 -20.58 -16.19 -3.04
N VAL A 331 -19.84 -15.45 -2.23
CA VAL A 331 -18.58 -15.91 -1.64
C VAL A 331 -18.89 -16.69 -0.36
N PRO A 332 -18.27 -17.84 -0.09
CA PRO A 332 -18.43 -18.57 1.17
C PRO A 332 -18.13 -17.68 2.40
N SER A 333 -18.80 -17.94 3.52
CA SER A 333 -18.59 -17.20 4.76
C SER A 333 -17.11 -17.26 5.19
N GLY A 334 -16.54 -16.12 5.57
CA GLY A 334 -15.13 -16.01 5.95
C GLY A 334 -14.16 -16.03 4.78
N VAL A 335 -14.65 -16.08 3.54
CA VAL A 335 -13.84 -15.97 2.32
C VAL A 335 -13.99 -14.57 1.71
N TYR A 336 -12.89 -14.02 1.19
CA TYR A 336 -12.84 -12.75 0.47
C TYR A 336 -12.15 -12.98 -0.86
N VAL A 337 -12.66 -12.39 -1.95
CA VAL A 337 -12.12 -12.57 -3.30
C VAL A 337 -11.96 -11.22 -3.98
N SER A 338 -10.78 -10.95 -4.52
CA SER A 338 -10.50 -9.81 -5.39
C SER A 338 -9.72 -10.26 -6.62
N ALA A 339 -9.90 -9.57 -7.74
CA ALA A 339 -9.28 -9.99 -8.99
C ALA A 339 -8.65 -8.81 -9.73
N TYR A 340 -7.59 -9.11 -10.47
CA TYR A 340 -6.73 -8.13 -11.15
C TYR A 340 -6.34 -8.66 -12.52
N GLN A 341 -6.18 -7.76 -13.47
CA GLN A 341 -5.70 -8.07 -14.81
C GLN A 341 -4.52 -7.16 -15.18
N ASN A 342 -3.52 -7.74 -15.81
CA ASN A 342 -2.48 -6.97 -16.49
C ASN A 342 -3.00 -6.56 -17.88
N PRO A 343 -3.22 -5.27 -18.17
CA PRO A 343 -3.71 -4.85 -19.47
C PRO A 343 -2.68 -5.04 -20.61
N ALA A 344 -1.40 -5.23 -20.27
CA ALA A 344 -0.34 -5.37 -21.27
C ALA A 344 -0.24 -6.79 -21.85
N ASP A 345 -0.54 -7.83 -21.06
CA ASP A 345 -0.35 -9.23 -21.48
C ASP A 345 -1.51 -10.16 -21.11
N GLY A 346 -2.57 -9.61 -20.53
CA GLY A 346 -3.76 -10.36 -20.14
C GLY A 346 -3.60 -11.25 -18.90
N THR A 347 -2.47 -11.23 -18.20
CA THR A 347 -2.28 -12.01 -16.96
C THR A 347 -3.41 -11.70 -15.97
N VAL A 348 -4.05 -12.75 -15.46
CA VAL A 348 -5.12 -12.67 -14.46
C VAL A 348 -4.56 -13.13 -13.11
N VAL A 349 -4.85 -12.37 -12.07
CA VAL A 349 -4.54 -12.70 -10.67
C VAL A 349 -5.82 -12.62 -9.87
N VAL A 350 -6.18 -13.72 -9.19
CA VAL A 350 -7.27 -13.74 -8.22
C VAL A 350 -6.69 -13.99 -6.85
N VAL A 351 -6.92 -13.07 -5.90
CA VAL A 351 -6.50 -13.25 -4.50
C VAL A 351 -7.72 -13.67 -3.69
N ALA A 352 -7.65 -14.84 -3.08
CA ALA A 352 -8.67 -15.39 -2.21
C ALA A 352 -8.11 -15.53 -0.78
N ILE A 353 -8.83 -14.98 0.20
CA ILE A 353 -8.51 -15.06 1.62
C ILE A 353 -9.52 -15.99 2.28
N ASN A 354 -9.08 -16.99 3.01
CA ASN A 354 -9.92 -17.81 3.85
C ASN A 354 -9.56 -17.58 5.33
N THR A 355 -10.44 -16.90 6.06
CA THR A 355 -10.27 -16.64 7.50
C THR A 355 -10.85 -17.74 8.39
N ALA A 356 -11.57 -18.72 7.80
CA ALA A 356 -12.15 -19.81 8.55
C ALA A 356 -11.09 -20.81 9.05
N ASN A 357 -11.38 -21.47 10.17
CA ASN A 357 -10.53 -22.54 10.72
C ASN A 357 -10.66 -23.88 9.99
N SER A 358 -11.33 -23.89 8.84
CA SER A 358 -11.53 -25.09 8.01
C SER A 358 -11.22 -24.78 6.56
N ALA A 359 -10.80 -25.82 5.82
CA ALA A 359 -10.66 -25.74 4.39
C ALA A 359 -12.01 -25.45 3.73
N THR A 360 -12.01 -24.57 2.71
CA THR A 360 -13.25 -24.05 2.11
C THR A 360 -13.20 -24.18 0.58
N PRO A 361 -14.17 -24.87 -0.06
CA PRO A 361 -14.24 -24.94 -1.51
C PRO A 361 -14.60 -23.58 -2.11
N LEU A 362 -13.96 -23.25 -3.24
CA LEU A 362 -14.21 -22.04 -4.02
C LEU A 362 -14.24 -22.40 -5.49
N SER A 363 -15.33 -22.04 -6.17
CA SER A 363 -15.47 -22.16 -7.63
C SER A 363 -15.49 -20.77 -8.26
N LEU A 364 -14.73 -20.62 -9.34
CA LEU A 364 -14.55 -19.34 -10.04
C LEU A 364 -14.89 -19.50 -11.52
N TYR A 365 -15.66 -18.54 -12.03
CA TYR A 365 -15.88 -18.33 -13.44
C TYR A 365 -15.19 -17.01 -13.84
N VAL A 366 -14.42 -17.02 -14.92
CA VAL A 366 -13.72 -15.83 -15.44
C VAL A 366 -14.32 -15.46 -16.76
N SER A 367 -14.92 -14.27 -16.84
CA SER A 367 -15.51 -13.72 -18.06
C SER A 367 -14.47 -12.92 -18.86
N GLY A 368 -14.25 -13.27 -20.11
CA GLY A 368 -13.28 -12.61 -20.99
C GLY A 368 -12.25 -13.57 -21.57
N VAL A 369 -11.05 -13.06 -21.85
CA VAL A 369 -9.92 -13.89 -22.33
C VAL A 369 -9.29 -14.60 -21.13
N VAL A 370 -9.40 -15.90 -21.08
CA VAL A 370 -9.11 -16.71 -19.90
C VAL A 370 -7.84 -17.54 -20.10
N PRO A 371 -6.94 -17.62 -19.12
CA PRO A 371 -5.79 -18.54 -19.15
C PRO A 371 -6.27 -19.99 -19.11
N CYS A 372 -5.54 -20.89 -19.79
CA CYS A 372 -5.84 -22.33 -19.81
C CYS A 372 -5.40 -23.07 -18.55
N SER A 373 -4.55 -22.44 -17.76
CA SER A 373 -4.00 -22.97 -16.53
C SER A 373 -3.77 -21.86 -15.53
N ILE A 374 -4.03 -22.14 -14.26
CA ILE A 374 -3.84 -21.23 -13.14
C ILE A 374 -2.97 -21.89 -12.08
N THR A 375 -1.92 -21.21 -11.64
CA THR A 375 -1.05 -21.69 -10.57
C THR A 375 -1.44 -21.03 -9.24
N PRO A 376 -1.84 -21.81 -8.22
CA PRO A 376 -2.07 -21.29 -6.87
C PRO A 376 -0.73 -21.03 -6.14
N TRP A 377 -0.67 -19.91 -5.41
CA TRP A 377 0.42 -19.55 -4.50
C TRP A 377 -0.15 -19.29 -3.12
N VAL A 378 0.22 -20.11 -2.14
CA VAL A 378 -0.42 -20.17 -0.83
C VAL A 378 0.48 -19.61 0.26
N THR A 379 -0.12 -18.79 1.14
CA THR A 379 0.43 -18.46 2.45
C THR A 379 -0.55 -18.92 3.53
N SER A 380 -0.08 -19.74 4.45
CA SER A 380 -0.81 -20.29 5.58
C SER A 380 0.11 -20.40 6.81
N ALA A 381 -0.31 -21.05 7.86
CA ALA A 381 0.60 -21.37 8.97
C ALA A 381 1.82 -22.18 8.49
N ALA A 382 1.62 -23.13 7.58
CA ALA A 382 2.67 -24.02 7.06
C ALA A 382 3.39 -23.45 5.83
N ASP A 383 2.65 -22.79 4.94
CA ASP A 383 3.17 -22.29 3.66
C ASP A 383 3.57 -20.80 3.75
N SER A 384 4.54 -20.40 2.93
CA SER A 384 5.02 -19.04 2.79
C SER A 384 5.18 -18.71 1.31
N LEU A 385 4.08 -18.25 0.69
CA LEU A 385 4.00 -17.97 -0.75
C LEU A 385 4.47 -19.16 -1.60
N THR A 386 3.97 -20.34 -1.24
CA THR A 386 4.36 -21.62 -1.84
C THR A 386 3.50 -21.94 -3.05
N SER A 387 4.12 -22.23 -4.20
CA SER A 387 3.38 -22.67 -5.38
C SER A 387 2.82 -24.08 -5.19
N LYS A 388 1.60 -24.29 -5.67
CA LYS A 388 0.95 -25.61 -5.73
C LYS A 388 0.80 -26.05 -7.19
N SER A 389 0.34 -27.28 -7.39
CA SER A 389 0.09 -27.80 -8.73
C SER A 389 -0.88 -26.93 -9.50
N ALA A 390 -0.59 -26.71 -10.77
CA ALA A 390 -1.44 -25.91 -11.63
C ALA A 390 -2.82 -26.55 -11.81
N ILE A 391 -3.84 -25.72 -11.89
CA ILE A 391 -5.25 -26.11 -12.09
C ILE A 391 -5.61 -25.81 -13.53
N THR A 392 -6.16 -26.81 -14.23
CA THR A 392 -6.70 -26.63 -15.58
C THR A 392 -7.98 -25.78 -15.53
N VAL A 393 -8.06 -24.78 -16.38
CA VAL A 393 -9.28 -24.01 -16.60
C VAL A 393 -10.09 -24.65 -17.73
N SER A 394 -11.34 -24.98 -17.47
CA SER A 394 -12.24 -25.58 -18.45
C SER A 394 -13.57 -24.80 -18.50
N ASN A 395 -14.04 -24.48 -19.70
CA ASN A 395 -15.26 -23.65 -19.87
C ASN A 395 -15.19 -22.33 -19.08
N ALA A 396 -14.02 -21.68 -19.10
CA ALA A 396 -13.74 -20.45 -18.34
C ALA A 396 -13.90 -20.58 -16.82
N ARG A 397 -13.85 -21.80 -16.27
CA ARG A 397 -14.04 -22.10 -14.83
C ARG A 397 -12.89 -22.93 -14.28
N PHE A 398 -12.63 -22.72 -13.00
CA PHE A 398 -11.79 -23.60 -12.19
C PHE A 398 -12.31 -23.62 -10.74
N SER A 399 -11.97 -24.68 -10.03
CA SER A 399 -12.31 -24.84 -8.62
C SER A 399 -11.07 -25.21 -7.81
N ALA A 400 -11.02 -24.72 -6.59
CA ALA A 400 -9.95 -25.01 -5.64
C ALA A 400 -10.53 -25.19 -4.24
N THR A 401 -9.81 -25.89 -3.38
CA THR A 401 -10.06 -25.88 -1.95
C THR A 401 -9.03 -24.95 -1.31
N LEU A 402 -9.50 -23.86 -0.71
CA LEU A 402 -8.67 -22.95 0.06
C LEU A 402 -8.30 -23.60 1.38
N ASP A 403 -7.03 -23.60 1.75
CA ASP A 403 -6.60 -24.09 3.07
C ASP A 403 -7.25 -23.27 4.19
N ALA A 404 -7.39 -23.87 5.38
CA ALA A 404 -7.82 -23.13 6.56
C ALA A 404 -6.85 -21.99 6.86
N GLN A 405 -7.35 -20.84 7.23
CA GLN A 405 -6.54 -19.67 7.60
C GLN A 405 -5.41 -19.40 6.58
N SER A 406 -5.78 -19.06 5.35
CA SER A 406 -4.82 -18.89 4.26
C SER A 406 -5.14 -17.72 3.35
N VAL A 407 -4.12 -17.29 2.62
CA VAL A 407 -4.25 -16.43 1.44
C VAL A 407 -3.70 -17.19 0.24
N THR A 408 -4.50 -17.26 -0.82
CA THR A 408 -4.11 -17.92 -2.08
C THR A 408 -4.21 -16.94 -3.23
N SER A 409 -3.11 -16.78 -3.97
CA SER A 409 -3.09 -16.04 -5.23
C SER A 409 -3.10 -17.03 -6.39
N PHE A 410 -4.16 -17.00 -7.17
CA PHE A 410 -4.32 -17.79 -8.40
C PHE A 410 -3.81 -16.96 -9.57
N VAL A 411 -2.75 -17.41 -10.22
CA VAL A 411 -2.04 -16.67 -11.27
C VAL A 411 -2.08 -17.44 -12.57
N GLY A 412 -2.58 -16.81 -13.62
CA GLY A 412 -2.62 -17.39 -14.95
C GLY A 412 -2.38 -16.36 -16.04
N LYS A 413 -1.75 -16.78 -17.13
CA LYS A 413 -1.52 -15.97 -18.33
C LYS A 413 -2.19 -16.65 -19.50
N PRO A 414 -3.02 -15.90 -20.32
CA PRO A 414 -3.62 -16.44 -21.55
C PRO A 414 -2.62 -16.87 -22.60
#